data_0e645def898412765c67c40c401efe00
#
_entry.id   0e645def898412765c67c40c401efe00
#
_cell.length_a   1.000
_cell.length_b   1.000
_cell.length_c   1.000
_cell.angle_alpha   90.00
_cell.angle_beta   90.00
_cell.angle_gamma   90.00
#
_symmetry.space_group_name_H-M   'P 1'
#
loop_
_entity.id
_entity.type
_entity.pdbx_description
1 polymer ?
#
loop_
_entity_poly.entity_id
_entity_poly.type
_entity_poly.pdbx_seq_one_letter_code
_entity_poly.pdbx_strand_id
1 'polypeptide(L)'
;MKSIFRTLLLFVLSIISFTPLKTFAQNTPHKLVVQMVDNNPKVQNGLIKQLNNLKNGYGEEITIEVVCHGPGLDLLHKERSEYREELLALKDRGIIFVACENTLKGRDIPREAIMEEFDFVPMGIGEVMEKQEQGWSYVKGGI
;
A
#
# COMPACT_ATOMS: atom_id res chain seq x y z
N MET A 1 64.38 6.60 -10.78
CA MET A 1 63.25 7.48 -10.39
C MET A 1 61.97 7.21 -11.17
N LYS A 2 61.93 7.05 -12.49
CA LYS A 2 60.71 6.81 -13.27
C LYS A 2 60.02 5.44 -12.95
N SER A 3 60.78 4.40 -12.59
CA SER A 3 60.24 3.07 -12.25
C SER A 3 59.53 3.06 -10.90
N ILE A 4 60.09 3.72 -9.89
CA ILE A 4 59.52 3.82 -8.53
C ILE A 4 58.21 4.59 -8.53
N PHE A 5 58.13 5.64 -9.37
CA PHE A 5 56.91 6.45 -9.50
C PHE A 5 55.75 5.66 -10.17
N ARG A 6 56.06 4.79 -11.16
CA ARG A 6 55.07 3.92 -11.79
C ARG A 6 54.55 2.87 -10.82
N THR A 7 55.39 2.29 -10.00
CA THR A 7 55.00 1.25 -9.01
C THR A 7 54.14 1.88 -7.89
N LEU A 8 54.50 3.08 -7.44
CA LEU A 8 53.73 3.81 -6.43
C LEU A 8 52.35 4.21 -6.95
N LEU A 9 52.25 4.63 -8.22
CA LEU A 9 50.96 5.00 -8.86
C LEU A 9 50.03 3.81 -8.99
N LEU A 10 50.53 2.63 -9.32
CA LEU A 10 49.77 1.38 -9.41
C LEU A 10 49.28 0.90 -8.03
N PHE A 11 50.04 1.13 -6.98
CA PHE A 11 49.67 0.77 -5.60
C PHE A 11 48.55 1.68 -5.07
N VAL A 12 48.59 2.98 -5.39
CA VAL A 12 47.55 3.94 -5.01
C VAL A 12 46.24 3.67 -5.76
N LEU A 13 46.28 3.28 -7.05
CA LEU A 13 45.10 2.89 -7.83
C LEU A 13 44.46 1.60 -7.27
N SER A 14 45.23 0.67 -6.74
CA SER A 14 44.74 -0.60 -6.17
C SER A 14 44.03 -0.41 -4.82
N ILE A 15 44.40 0.61 -4.04
CA ILE A 15 43.78 0.91 -2.74
C ILE A 15 42.39 1.55 -2.90
N ILE A 16 42.15 2.32 -3.99
CA ILE A 16 40.85 2.98 -4.27
C ILE A 16 39.77 1.97 -4.63
N SER A 17 40.12 0.77 -5.10
CA SER A 17 39.19 -0.28 -5.49
C SER A 17 38.59 -1.07 -4.32
N PHE A 18 39.04 -0.84 -3.08
CA PHE A 18 38.64 -1.62 -1.90
C PHE A 18 37.87 -0.80 -0.85
N THR A 19 37.35 0.37 -1.20
CA THR A 19 36.39 1.01 -0.30
C THR A 19 35.06 0.25 -0.41
N PRO A 20 34.59 -0.44 0.65
CA PRO A 20 33.26 -1.01 0.62
C PRO A 20 32.27 0.17 0.44
N LEU A 21 31.57 0.20 -0.69
CA LEU A 21 30.38 1.03 -0.80
C LEU A 21 29.45 0.57 0.32
N LYS A 22 29.40 1.33 1.41
CA LYS A 22 28.32 1.19 2.37
C LYS A 22 27.03 1.55 1.63
N THR A 23 26.37 0.55 1.07
CA THR A 23 25.01 0.67 0.63
C THR A 23 24.22 0.99 1.90
N PHE A 24 23.92 2.28 2.11
CA PHE A 24 22.85 2.63 3.02
C PHE A 24 21.62 1.97 2.42
N ALA A 25 21.16 0.87 2.99
CA ALA A 25 19.81 0.42 2.79
C ALA A 25 18.95 1.61 3.27
N GLN A 26 18.53 2.44 2.34
CA GLN A 26 17.51 3.45 2.61
C GLN A 26 16.31 2.63 3.09
N ASN A 27 15.89 2.86 4.32
CA ASN A 27 14.64 2.37 4.84
C ASN A 27 13.55 3.13 4.06
N THR A 28 13.30 2.72 2.81
CA THR A 28 12.22 3.28 2.01
C THR A 28 10.93 2.84 2.66
N PRO A 29 10.07 3.77 3.07
CA PRO A 29 8.80 3.40 3.69
C PRO A 29 8.03 2.47 2.76
N HIS A 30 7.49 1.39 3.31
CA HIS A 30 6.70 0.43 2.54
C HIS A 30 5.43 1.10 2.01
N LYS A 31 5.07 0.79 0.77
CA LYS A 31 3.82 1.26 0.16
C LYS A 31 3.04 0.05 -0.35
N LEU A 32 1.81 -0.09 0.09
CA LEU A 32 0.97 -1.24 -0.22
C LEU A 32 -0.39 -0.79 -0.70
N VAL A 33 -0.78 -1.19 -1.91
CA VAL A 33 -2.15 -1.12 -2.39
C VAL A 33 -2.83 -2.47 -2.21
N VAL A 34 -3.96 -2.47 -1.51
CA VAL A 34 -4.77 -3.65 -1.22
C VAL A 34 -6.07 -3.57 -2.00
N GLN A 35 -6.32 -4.53 -2.87
CA GLN A 35 -7.55 -4.61 -3.64
C GLN A 35 -8.60 -5.42 -2.87
N MET A 36 -9.77 -4.82 -2.59
CA MET A 36 -10.90 -5.47 -1.95
C MET A 36 -12.08 -5.57 -2.93
N VAL A 37 -12.43 -6.83 -3.30
CA VAL A 37 -13.46 -7.11 -4.33
C VAL A 37 -14.53 -8.08 -3.86
N ASP A 38 -14.53 -8.45 -2.58
CA ASP A 38 -15.42 -9.49 -2.04
C ASP A 38 -16.28 -8.91 -0.91
N ASN A 39 -17.56 -9.29 -0.88
CA ASN A 39 -18.49 -8.91 0.18
C ASN A 39 -18.75 -10.03 1.19
N ASN A 40 -18.07 -11.16 1.11
CA ASN A 40 -18.16 -12.21 2.10
C ASN A 40 -17.60 -11.73 3.45
N PRO A 41 -18.38 -11.78 4.54
CA PRO A 41 -17.94 -11.29 5.86
C PRO A 41 -16.65 -11.94 6.35
N LYS A 42 -16.41 -13.23 6.05
CA LYS A 42 -15.16 -13.90 6.44
C LYS A 42 -13.94 -13.32 5.71
N VAL A 43 -14.10 -12.98 4.42
CA VAL A 43 -13.06 -12.37 3.61
C VAL A 43 -12.78 -10.94 4.09
N GLN A 44 -13.82 -10.17 4.41
CA GLN A 44 -13.70 -8.84 4.99
C GLN A 44 -13.01 -8.84 6.36
N ASN A 45 -13.39 -9.78 7.23
CA ASN A 45 -12.72 -9.99 8.53
C ASN A 45 -11.23 -10.36 8.34
N GLY A 46 -10.94 -11.22 7.35
CA GLY A 46 -9.58 -11.59 6.98
C GLY A 46 -8.76 -10.35 6.61
N LEU A 47 -9.31 -9.45 5.78
CA LEU A 47 -8.66 -8.19 5.45
C LEU A 47 -8.37 -7.34 6.69
N ILE A 48 -9.36 -7.13 7.56
CA ILE A 48 -9.18 -6.32 8.78
C ILE A 48 -8.04 -6.87 9.66
N LYS A 49 -7.98 -8.20 9.82
CA LYS A 49 -6.88 -8.84 10.56
C LYS A 49 -5.52 -8.63 9.88
N GLN A 50 -5.45 -8.75 8.55
CA GLN A 50 -4.23 -8.50 7.78
C GLN A 50 -3.75 -7.05 7.95
N LEU A 51 -4.65 -6.07 7.85
CA LEU A 51 -4.33 -4.65 8.02
C LEU A 51 -3.82 -4.36 9.44
N ASN A 52 -4.46 -4.92 10.47
CA ASN A 52 -3.99 -4.80 11.84
C ASN A 52 -2.59 -5.40 12.03
N ASN A 53 -2.33 -6.58 11.47
CA ASN A 53 -1.02 -7.23 11.56
C ASN A 53 0.07 -6.40 10.88
N LEU A 54 -0.21 -5.82 9.70
CA LEU A 54 0.71 -4.95 8.99
C LEU A 54 1.03 -3.69 9.81
N LYS A 55 0.00 -3.02 10.35
CA LYS A 55 0.21 -1.83 11.19
C LYS A 55 0.89 -2.16 12.53
N ASN A 56 0.67 -3.35 13.08
CA ASN A 56 1.38 -3.79 14.29
C ASN A 56 2.86 -4.10 14.01
N GLY A 57 3.18 -4.63 12.81
CA GLY A 57 4.55 -4.99 12.45
C GLY A 57 5.39 -3.80 11.96
N TYR A 58 4.79 -2.91 11.18
CA TYR A 58 5.50 -1.83 10.48
C TYR A 58 5.18 -0.42 11.02
N GLY A 59 4.12 -0.24 11.79
CA GLY A 59 3.73 1.07 12.34
C GLY A 59 3.58 2.14 11.27
N GLU A 60 4.34 3.24 11.42
CA GLU A 60 4.36 4.36 10.48
C GLU A 60 5.29 4.14 9.27
N GLU A 61 6.06 3.06 9.27
CA GLU A 61 6.95 2.73 8.14
C GLU A 61 6.20 2.14 6.94
N ILE A 62 4.88 1.90 7.08
CA ILE A 62 4.04 1.42 5.98
C ILE A 62 2.87 2.35 5.70
N THR A 63 2.73 2.76 4.43
CA THR A 63 1.53 3.40 3.89
C THR A 63 0.67 2.35 3.21
N ILE A 64 -0.61 2.28 3.57
CA ILE A 64 -1.55 1.30 3.03
C ILE A 64 -2.75 2.03 2.45
N GLU A 65 -3.13 1.69 1.21
CA GLU A 65 -4.39 2.10 0.61
C GLU A 65 -5.21 0.86 0.25
N VAL A 66 -6.46 0.84 0.69
CA VAL A 66 -7.42 -0.22 0.40
C VAL A 66 -8.42 0.28 -0.62
N VAL A 67 -8.40 -0.30 -1.81
CA VAL A 67 -9.28 0.05 -2.92
C VAL A 67 -10.47 -0.91 -2.96
N CYS A 68 -11.65 -0.42 -2.59
CA CYS A 68 -12.88 -1.19 -2.55
C CYS A 68 -13.68 -1.00 -3.84
N HIS A 69 -13.88 -2.06 -4.61
CA HIS A 69 -14.67 -2.03 -5.84
C HIS A 69 -15.44 -3.34 -6.07
N GLY A 70 -16.35 -3.36 -7.06
CA GLY A 70 -17.25 -4.49 -7.26
C GLY A 70 -18.04 -4.82 -5.99
N PRO A 71 -18.23 -6.10 -5.64
CA PRO A 71 -18.87 -6.51 -4.38
C PRO A 71 -18.16 -6.00 -3.12
N GLY A 72 -16.82 -5.85 -3.16
CA GLY A 72 -16.02 -5.37 -2.04
C GLY A 72 -16.35 -3.95 -1.58
N LEU A 73 -17.06 -3.17 -2.40
CA LEU A 73 -17.57 -1.84 -2.03
C LEU A 73 -18.50 -1.89 -0.81
N ASP A 74 -19.18 -3.02 -0.59
CA ASP A 74 -20.10 -3.20 0.53
C ASP A 74 -19.39 -3.08 1.90
N LEU A 75 -18.06 -3.27 1.96
CA LEU A 75 -17.25 -3.01 3.14
C LEU A 75 -17.35 -1.55 3.62
N LEU A 76 -17.47 -0.59 2.70
CA LEU A 76 -17.53 0.85 3.01
C LEU A 76 -18.96 1.39 3.06
N HIS A 77 -19.96 0.55 2.84
CA HIS A 77 -21.37 0.96 2.80
C HIS A 77 -21.95 1.12 4.21
N LYS A 78 -22.64 2.21 4.50
CA LYS A 78 -23.21 2.56 5.82
C LYS A 78 -24.09 1.48 6.43
N GLU A 79 -24.91 0.82 5.61
CA GLU A 79 -25.91 -0.16 6.08
C GLU A 79 -25.50 -1.63 5.86
N ARG A 80 -24.51 -1.88 4.99
CA ARG A 80 -24.09 -3.26 4.63
C ARG A 80 -22.84 -3.70 5.34
N SER A 81 -22.01 -2.76 5.78
CA SER A 81 -20.78 -3.08 6.49
C SER A 81 -21.08 -3.42 7.95
N GLU A 82 -20.51 -4.53 8.40
CA GLU A 82 -20.52 -4.93 9.81
C GLU A 82 -19.28 -4.45 10.57
N TYR A 83 -18.37 -3.71 9.88
CA TYR A 83 -17.01 -3.42 10.36
C TYR A 83 -16.71 -1.93 10.49
N ARG A 84 -17.74 -1.09 10.66
CA ARG A 84 -17.57 0.37 10.72
C ARG A 84 -16.55 0.80 11.76
N GLU A 85 -16.64 0.28 12.98
CA GLU A 85 -15.76 0.67 14.09
C GLU A 85 -14.31 0.27 13.82
N GLU A 86 -14.09 -0.94 13.33
CA GLU A 86 -12.75 -1.44 12.98
C GLU A 86 -12.13 -0.65 11.83
N LEU A 87 -12.92 -0.28 10.82
CA LEU A 87 -12.44 0.53 9.69
C LEU A 87 -12.04 1.94 10.13
N LEU A 88 -12.81 2.56 11.01
CA LEU A 88 -12.47 3.87 11.58
C LEU A 88 -11.20 3.80 12.42
N ALA A 89 -11.07 2.77 13.27
CA ALA A 89 -9.85 2.55 14.04
C ALA A 89 -8.62 2.32 13.14
N LEU A 90 -8.77 1.63 12.02
CA LEU A 90 -7.69 1.45 11.04
C LEU A 90 -7.36 2.74 10.30
N LYS A 91 -8.38 3.55 9.96
CA LYS A 91 -8.20 4.88 9.37
C LYS A 91 -7.42 5.81 10.31
N ASP A 92 -7.76 5.82 11.60
CA ASP A 92 -7.05 6.60 12.63
C ASP A 92 -5.56 6.17 12.75
N ARG A 93 -5.25 4.94 12.36
CA ARG A 93 -3.88 4.43 12.24
C ARG A 93 -3.23 4.73 10.88
N GLY A 94 -3.83 5.58 10.07
CA GLY A 94 -3.29 6.06 8.80
C GLY A 94 -3.52 5.13 7.60
N ILE A 95 -4.49 4.20 7.67
CA ILE A 95 -4.90 3.42 6.50
C ILE A 95 -5.90 4.23 5.68
N ILE A 96 -5.66 4.30 4.38
CA ILE A 96 -6.51 4.99 3.42
C ILE A 96 -7.51 3.98 2.84
N PHE A 97 -8.80 4.30 2.88
CA PHE A 97 -9.84 3.51 2.23
C PHE A 97 -10.49 4.34 1.13
N VAL A 98 -10.61 3.76 -0.06
CA VAL A 98 -11.21 4.43 -1.22
C VAL A 98 -12.30 3.59 -1.87
N ALA A 99 -13.41 4.25 -2.21
CA ALA A 99 -14.57 3.66 -2.88
C ALA A 99 -14.50 3.95 -4.39
N CYS A 100 -14.77 2.94 -5.22
CA CYS A 100 -14.78 3.06 -6.67
C CYS A 100 -16.09 3.69 -7.17
N GLU A 101 -16.03 4.89 -7.78
CA GLU A 101 -17.20 5.57 -8.35
C GLU A 101 -17.83 4.81 -9.53
N ASN A 102 -17.04 4.14 -10.36
CA ASN A 102 -17.57 3.30 -11.43
C ASN A 102 -18.40 2.12 -10.89
N THR A 103 -18.02 1.58 -9.73
CA THR A 103 -18.81 0.55 -9.05
C THR A 103 -20.11 1.11 -8.51
N LEU A 104 -20.10 2.31 -7.92
CA LEU A 104 -21.32 2.99 -7.47
C LEU A 104 -22.31 3.14 -8.62
N LYS A 105 -21.84 3.70 -9.76
CA LYS A 105 -22.66 3.87 -10.96
C LYS A 105 -23.20 2.55 -11.51
N GLY A 106 -22.37 1.54 -11.62
CA GLY A 106 -22.75 0.24 -12.18
C GLY A 106 -23.67 -0.59 -11.29
N ARG A 107 -23.79 -0.24 -10.01
CA ARG A 107 -24.68 -0.90 -9.03
C ARG A 107 -25.83 -0.02 -8.56
N ASP A 108 -26.02 1.15 -9.16
CA ASP A 108 -27.03 2.15 -8.76
C ASP A 108 -26.98 2.48 -7.26
N ILE A 109 -25.76 2.59 -6.71
CA ILE A 109 -25.54 2.94 -5.30
C ILE A 109 -25.28 4.45 -5.23
N PRO A 110 -26.07 5.23 -4.47
CA PRO A 110 -25.81 6.65 -4.29
C PRO A 110 -24.52 6.86 -3.46
N ARG A 111 -23.81 7.95 -3.78
CA ARG A 111 -22.53 8.27 -3.10
C ARG A 111 -22.70 8.39 -1.58
N GLU A 112 -23.84 8.90 -1.14
CA GLU A 112 -24.22 9.11 0.26
C GLU A 112 -24.41 7.80 1.05
N ALA A 113 -24.55 6.67 0.35
CA ALA A 113 -24.61 5.35 0.98
C ALA A 113 -23.25 4.86 1.47
N ILE A 114 -22.15 5.45 1.01
CA ILE A 114 -20.81 5.21 1.53
C ILE A 114 -20.58 6.04 2.79
N MET A 115 -19.84 5.49 3.74
CA MET A 115 -19.45 6.20 4.95
C MET A 115 -18.65 7.46 4.59
N GLU A 116 -19.01 8.59 5.18
CA GLU A 116 -18.47 9.91 4.83
C GLU A 116 -16.99 10.08 5.18
N GLU A 117 -16.49 9.20 6.01
CA GLU A 117 -15.10 9.19 6.43
C GLU A 117 -14.12 8.66 5.38
N PHE A 118 -14.64 8.07 4.27
CA PHE A 118 -13.80 7.43 3.23
C PHE A 118 -13.82 8.22 1.93
N ASP A 119 -12.69 8.13 1.21
CA ASP A 119 -12.48 8.84 -0.03
C ASP A 119 -12.99 8.04 -1.25
N PHE A 120 -12.95 8.67 -2.42
CA PHE A 120 -13.45 8.09 -3.67
C PHE A 120 -12.39 8.18 -4.75
N VAL A 121 -12.37 7.16 -5.61
CA VAL A 121 -11.57 7.14 -6.83
C VAL A 121 -12.46 6.88 -8.04
N PRO A 122 -12.20 7.49 -9.19
CA PRO A 122 -13.04 7.32 -10.38
C PRO A 122 -13.19 5.87 -10.81
N MET A 123 -12.07 5.10 -10.76
CA MET A 123 -12.01 3.73 -11.23
C MET A 123 -11.07 2.90 -10.32
N GLY A 124 -11.63 1.97 -9.54
CA GLY A 124 -10.85 1.20 -8.57
C GLY A 124 -9.72 0.37 -9.18
N ILE A 125 -9.95 -0.30 -10.33
CA ILE A 125 -8.89 -1.05 -11.00
C ILE A 125 -7.80 -0.13 -11.59
N GLY A 126 -8.17 1.08 -12.02
CA GLY A 126 -7.23 2.10 -12.46
C GLY A 126 -6.35 2.58 -11.31
N GLU A 127 -6.94 2.85 -10.15
CA GLU A 127 -6.19 3.22 -8.95
C GLU A 127 -5.16 2.16 -8.56
N VAL A 128 -5.56 0.88 -8.56
CA VAL A 128 -4.64 -0.23 -8.29
C VAL A 128 -3.49 -0.28 -9.31
N MET A 129 -3.76 -0.02 -10.58
CA MET A 129 -2.75 0.03 -11.64
C MET A 129 -1.79 1.21 -11.42
N GLU A 130 -2.33 2.42 -11.24
CA GLU A 130 -1.55 3.65 -11.06
C GLU A 130 -0.65 3.59 -9.81
N LYS A 131 -1.14 3.01 -8.71
CA LYS A 131 -0.32 2.80 -7.50
C LYS A 131 0.85 1.85 -7.79
N GLN A 132 0.64 0.78 -8.54
CA GLN A 132 1.73 -0.14 -8.91
C GLN A 132 2.76 0.55 -9.83
N GLU A 133 2.32 1.39 -10.78
CA GLU A 133 3.21 2.22 -11.60
C GLU A 133 4.03 3.20 -10.77
N GLN A 134 3.50 3.67 -9.64
CA GLN A 134 4.19 4.49 -8.64
C GLN A 134 5.09 3.68 -7.69
N GLY A 135 5.26 2.37 -7.93
CA GLY A 135 6.13 1.50 -7.14
C GLY A 135 5.50 0.94 -5.86
N TRP A 136 4.17 0.96 -5.72
CA TRP A 136 3.50 0.30 -4.61
C TRP A 136 3.46 -1.21 -4.81
N SER A 137 3.66 -1.96 -3.73
CA SER A 137 3.38 -3.40 -3.74
C SER A 137 1.87 -3.64 -3.81
N TYR A 138 1.45 -4.74 -4.43
CA TYR A 138 0.05 -5.11 -4.57
C TYR A 138 -0.28 -6.38 -3.79
N VAL A 139 -1.43 -6.39 -3.12
CA VAL A 139 -2.02 -7.58 -2.49
C VAL A 139 -3.53 -7.59 -2.72
N LYS A 140 -4.09 -8.75 -3.03
CA LYS A 140 -5.54 -8.98 -2.93
C LYS A 140 -5.88 -9.17 -1.46
N GLY A 141 -6.81 -8.38 -0.94
CA GLY A 141 -7.23 -8.43 0.45
C GLY A 141 -8.16 -9.59 0.77
N GLY A 142 -8.13 -10.04 2.03
CA GLY A 142 -9.12 -10.94 2.56
C GLY A 142 -8.97 -12.41 2.17
N ILE A 143 -7.77 -12.92 2.08
CA ILE A 143 -7.51 -14.34 1.82
C ILE A 143 -7.71 -15.15 3.11
#